data_666e713f62c558d9904dd6acd1fba1bf
#
_entry.id   666e713f62c558d9904dd6acd1fba1bf
#
_cell.length_a   1.000
_cell.length_b   1.000
_cell.length_c   1.000
_cell.angle_alpha   90.00
_cell.angle_beta   90.00
_cell.angle_gamma   90.00
#
_symmetry.space_group_name_H-M   'P 1'
#
loop_
_entity.id
_entity.type
_entity.pdbx_description
1 polymer ?
#
loop_
_entity_poly.entity_id
_entity_poly.type
_entity_poly.pdbx_seq_one_letter_code
_entity_poly.pdbx_strand_id
1 'polypeptide(L)'
;MTDELTTQNNEQPTVDFEHYYMNRVQLLANIIDPNMLYAEWARATGKTEGVIVPRLIRVTNDMPGELSFLVHKTYVALMTNVWPNIQASFSRPVIVNGKQRAMLEYGIDYVVGEAKLPSHFRRPRYPIAYAKHSVIFRNGAHLQLVSSDQPESVAGRNAVHAFVEEMKHNSGEKLKSRLFPSLRGGSADIRRSAYYEGVTGVSDTARVDLGEDDWFEEYENKMDRQLIEEIASVSLAINQSLYKQFMLQQDLRNTKNPVTMEKIRLENERLNAFVARWKPRLADMRRNAIYYIRASSFCNKDILGPKFFKTQLDTLDMDEFLTAICAIRHKEVTNKFFTTYDHERHQFKDSYIYDQILKLNLKDHFTLTARYLRHYDKREPLYIGYDPGNFQ
;
A
#
# COMPACT_ATOMS: atom_id res chain seq x y z
N MET A 1 -46.79 30.80 -34.28
CA MET A 1 -45.77 29.81 -34.56
C MET A 1 -44.44 30.54 -34.37
N THR A 2 -43.93 30.53 -33.19
CA THR A 2 -42.63 31.09 -32.80
C THR A 2 -41.78 29.96 -32.29
N ASP A 3 -40.74 29.65 -33.06
CA ASP A 3 -39.74 28.63 -32.76
C ASP A 3 -38.92 29.05 -31.52
N GLU A 4 -39.12 28.34 -30.43
CA GLU A 4 -38.21 28.36 -29.30
C GLU A 4 -36.99 27.49 -29.64
N LEU A 5 -35.91 28.13 -30.06
CA LEU A 5 -34.59 27.55 -30.15
C LEU A 5 -34.08 27.33 -28.70
N THR A 6 -34.18 26.12 -28.25
CA THR A 6 -33.53 25.62 -27.01
C THR A 6 -32.00 25.74 -27.18
N THR A 7 -31.42 26.80 -26.61
CA THR A 7 -29.98 26.89 -26.38
C THR A 7 -29.60 25.80 -25.38
N GLN A 8 -29.05 24.67 -25.89
CA GLN A 8 -28.30 23.74 -25.06
C GLN A 8 -27.05 24.47 -24.55
N ASN A 9 -27.07 24.84 -23.27
CA ASN A 9 -25.89 25.24 -22.56
C ASN A 9 -24.91 24.07 -22.56
N ASN A 10 -23.95 24.10 -23.47
CA ASN A 10 -22.74 23.28 -23.40
C ASN A 10 -21.87 23.83 -22.24
N GLU A 11 -22.27 23.59 -21.01
CA GLU A 11 -21.38 23.73 -19.87
C GLU A 11 -20.28 22.67 -20.03
N GLN A 12 -19.11 23.14 -20.44
CA GLN A 12 -17.91 22.29 -20.50
C GLN A 12 -17.58 21.88 -19.05
N PRO A 13 -17.27 20.62 -18.80
CA PRO A 13 -16.90 20.19 -17.48
C PRO A 13 -15.64 20.91 -17.05
N THR A 14 -15.76 21.79 -16.06
CA THR A 14 -14.63 22.32 -15.33
C THR A 14 -13.97 21.14 -14.63
N VAL A 15 -12.74 20.83 -15.01
CA VAL A 15 -11.96 19.82 -14.29
C VAL A 15 -11.48 20.50 -13.02
N ASP A 16 -12.18 20.27 -11.92
CA ASP A 16 -11.71 20.65 -10.61
C ASP A 16 -10.55 19.72 -10.23
N PHE A 17 -9.37 20.33 -10.03
CA PHE A 17 -8.25 19.62 -9.45
C PHE A 17 -8.46 19.52 -7.95
N GLU A 18 -8.74 18.34 -7.47
CA GLU A 18 -8.63 18.06 -6.07
C GLU A 18 -7.13 18.04 -5.69
N HIS A 19 -6.70 19.01 -4.90
CA HIS A 19 -5.35 19.02 -4.34
C HIS A 19 -5.23 17.91 -3.31
N TYR A 20 -4.59 16.81 -3.70
CA TYR A 20 -4.27 15.74 -2.77
C TYR A 20 -2.98 16.10 -2.02
N TYR A 21 -3.09 16.30 -0.71
CA TYR A 21 -1.92 16.52 0.11
C TYR A 21 -1.09 15.23 0.21
N MET A 22 0.17 15.32 -0.13
CA MET A 22 1.19 14.31 0.15
C MET A 22 2.36 14.98 0.86
N ASN A 23 2.81 14.41 1.96
CA ASN A 23 4.06 14.84 2.55
C ASN A 23 5.24 14.45 1.63
N ARG A 24 6.43 15.02 1.90
CA ARG A 24 7.61 14.85 1.04
C ARG A 24 7.97 13.38 0.79
N VAL A 25 7.90 12.52 1.82
CA VAL A 25 8.32 11.11 1.66
C VAL A 25 7.28 10.30 0.90
N GLN A 26 5.98 10.57 1.07
CA GLN A 26 4.92 10.00 0.26
C GLN A 26 5.08 10.41 -1.21
N LEU A 27 5.34 11.69 -1.47
CA LEU A 27 5.55 12.19 -2.82
C LEU A 27 6.75 11.51 -3.49
N LEU A 28 7.89 11.41 -2.80
CA LEU A 28 9.08 10.72 -3.31
C LEU A 28 8.79 9.25 -3.61
N ALA A 29 8.13 8.52 -2.70
CA ALA A 29 7.77 7.13 -2.92
C ALA A 29 6.90 6.94 -4.17
N ASN A 30 5.98 7.88 -4.44
CA ASN A 30 5.10 7.85 -5.61
C ASN A 30 5.78 8.33 -6.91
N ILE A 31 6.75 9.24 -6.85
CA ILE A 31 7.52 9.71 -8.02
C ILE A 31 8.50 8.62 -8.47
N ILE A 32 9.23 8.03 -7.54
CA ILE A 32 10.19 6.97 -7.83
C ILE A 32 9.45 5.71 -8.27
N ASP A 33 8.48 5.26 -7.48
CA ASP A 33 7.58 4.14 -7.77
C ASP A 33 8.31 2.88 -8.27
N PRO A 34 9.27 2.33 -7.49
CA PRO A 34 10.18 1.27 -7.90
C PRO A 34 9.49 -0.10 -7.92
N ASN A 35 10.17 -1.13 -8.42
CA ASN A 35 9.71 -2.52 -8.27
C ASN A 35 9.58 -2.91 -6.78
N MET A 36 10.67 -2.74 -6.03
CA MET A 36 10.69 -3.03 -4.60
C MET A 36 10.75 -1.72 -3.80
N LEU A 37 9.73 -1.48 -2.98
CA LEU A 37 9.63 -0.33 -2.10
C LEU A 37 9.59 -0.78 -0.64
N TYR A 38 10.50 -0.27 0.17
CA TYR A 38 10.54 -0.49 1.60
C TYR A 38 10.47 0.85 2.34
N ALA A 39 9.34 1.10 2.99
CA ALA A 39 9.09 2.34 3.73
C ALA A 39 9.15 2.08 5.24
N GLU A 40 10.30 2.33 5.85
CA GLU A 40 10.50 2.34 7.30
C GLU A 40 10.13 3.71 7.84
N TRP A 41 8.83 3.94 8.02
CA TRP A 41 8.32 5.24 8.43
C TRP A 41 7.69 5.17 9.81
N ALA A 42 8.01 6.11 10.66
CA ALA A 42 7.44 6.25 11.99
C ALA A 42 5.90 6.30 11.99
N ARG A 43 5.31 6.23 13.17
CA ARG A 43 3.84 6.29 13.35
C ARG A 43 3.25 7.56 12.75
N ALA A 44 2.00 7.47 12.29
CA ALA A 44 1.22 8.59 11.75
C ALA A 44 1.83 9.32 10.54
N THR A 45 2.71 8.67 9.78
CA THR A 45 3.27 9.20 8.52
C THR A 45 2.36 9.01 7.31
N GLY A 46 1.23 8.30 7.48
CA GLY A 46 0.28 8.02 6.40
C GLY A 46 0.76 6.95 5.42
N LYS A 47 1.37 5.86 5.91
CA LYS A 47 1.88 4.73 5.10
C LYS A 47 0.80 4.10 4.22
N THR A 48 -0.36 3.80 4.79
CA THR A 48 -1.45 3.14 4.07
C THR A 48 -1.99 4.04 2.95
N GLU A 49 -2.34 5.30 3.26
CA GLU A 49 -2.88 6.24 2.26
C GLU A 49 -1.85 6.72 1.25
N GLY A 50 -0.62 6.98 1.69
CA GLY A 50 0.43 7.55 0.84
C GLY A 50 1.24 6.52 0.05
N VAL A 51 1.25 5.25 0.45
CA VAL A 51 2.03 4.19 -0.20
C VAL A 51 1.17 3.02 -0.64
N ILE A 52 0.52 2.32 0.31
CA ILE A 52 -0.17 1.05 0.00
C ILE A 52 -1.30 1.28 -1.01
N VAL A 53 -2.22 2.18 -0.73
CA VAL A 53 -3.40 2.42 -1.58
C VAL A 53 -3.02 2.90 -2.98
N PRO A 54 -2.18 3.94 -3.17
CA PRO A 54 -1.79 4.37 -4.51
C PRO A 54 -1.06 3.29 -5.31
N ARG A 55 -0.16 2.54 -4.66
CA ARG A 55 0.55 1.45 -5.33
C ARG A 55 -0.36 0.26 -5.64
N LEU A 56 -1.28 -0.08 -4.74
CA LEU A 56 -2.27 -1.13 -4.97
C LEU A 56 -3.10 -0.84 -6.23
N ILE A 57 -3.57 0.40 -6.39
CA ILE A 57 -4.31 0.82 -7.58
C ILE A 57 -3.44 0.72 -8.84
N ARG A 58 -2.18 1.16 -8.80
CA ARG A 58 -1.27 1.08 -9.94
C ARG A 58 -0.92 -0.37 -10.29
N VAL A 59 -0.56 -1.18 -9.31
CA VAL A 59 -0.22 -2.60 -9.48
C VAL A 59 -1.38 -3.38 -10.10
N THR A 60 -2.59 -3.21 -9.58
CA THR A 60 -3.78 -3.91 -10.10
C THR A 60 -4.19 -3.43 -11.48
N ASN A 61 -3.97 -2.15 -11.82
CA ASN A 61 -4.25 -1.62 -13.15
C ASN A 61 -3.20 -2.04 -14.18
N ASP A 62 -1.93 -2.13 -13.79
CA ASP A 62 -0.83 -2.50 -14.69
C ASP A 62 -0.78 -4.02 -14.94
N MET A 63 -1.29 -4.81 -13.99
CA MET A 63 -1.32 -6.27 -14.06
C MET A 63 -2.76 -6.84 -13.92
N PRO A 64 -3.64 -6.55 -14.89
CA PRO A 64 -5.04 -6.98 -14.84
C PRO A 64 -5.17 -8.50 -14.89
N GLY A 65 -6.09 -9.03 -14.08
CA GLY A 65 -6.35 -10.46 -14.00
C GLY A 65 -5.40 -11.25 -13.10
N GLU A 66 -4.35 -10.63 -12.59
CA GLU A 66 -3.31 -11.31 -11.81
C GLU A 66 -3.55 -11.24 -10.29
N LEU A 67 -2.91 -12.17 -9.57
CA LEU A 67 -2.98 -12.27 -8.12
C LEU A 67 -1.85 -11.47 -7.46
N SER A 68 -2.21 -10.66 -6.47
CA SER A 68 -1.27 -10.06 -5.53
C SER A 68 -1.60 -10.47 -4.10
N PHE A 69 -0.62 -10.42 -3.20
CA PHE A 69 -0.82 -10.71 -1.78
C PHE A 69 -0.83 -9.44 -0.96
N LEU A 70 -1.74 -9.36 0.04
CA LEU A 70 -1.68 -8.43 1.14
C LEU A 70 -1.30 -9.22 2.40
N VAL A 71 -0.13 -8.96 2.92
CA VAL A 71 0.53 -9.77 3.96
C VAL A 71 0.61 -9.01 5.27
N HIS A 72 0.23 -9.66 6.33
CA HIS A 72 0.47 -9.23 7.71
C HIS A 72 0.72 -10.46 8.59
N LYS A 73 1.28 -10.29 9.78
CA LYS A 73 1.55 -11.40 10.69
C LYS A 73 0.33 -12.29 10.92
N THR A 74 -0.82 -11.70 11.20
CA THR A 74 -2.04 -12.44 11.53
C THR A 74 -3.23 -12.03 10.65
N TYR A 75 -4.14 -12.96 10.38
CA TYR A 75 -5.42 -12.67 9.72
C TYR A 75 -6.30 -11.71 10.52
N VAL A 76 -6.25 -11.79 11.86
CA VAL A 76 -7.03 -10.90 12.71
C VAL A 76 -6.68 -9.45 12.41
N ALA A 77 -5.38 -9.11 12.40
CA ALA A 77 -4.95 -7.75 12.10
C ALA A 77 -5.30 -7.32 10.67
N LEU A 78 -5.21 -8.24 9.69
CA LEU A 78 -5.67 -7.95 8.32
C LEU A 78 -7.14 -7.56 8.27
N MET A 79 -8.00 -8.28 9.00
CA MET A 79 -9.45 -8.08 8.97
C MET A 79 -9.93 -6.91 9.85
N THR A 80 -9.25 -6.65 10.98
CA THR A 80 -9.69 -5.61 11.93
C THR A 80 -9.06 -4.25 11.68
N ASN A 81 -7.85 -4.21 11.13
CA ASN A 81 -7.08 -2.97 11.03
C ASN A 81 -6.68 -2.66 9.59
N VAL A 82 -5.99 -3.58 8.90
CA VAL A 82 -5.37 -3.26 7.61
C VAL A 82 -6.42 -3.06 6.51
N TRP A 83 -7.28 -4.04 6.31
CA TRP A 83 -8.29 -3.97 5.26
C TRP A 83 -9.31 -2.84 5.48
N PRO A 84 -9.89 -2.64 6.69
CA PRO A 84 -10.81 -1.53 6.92
C PRO A 84 -10.20 -0.15 6.62
N ASN A 85 -8.92 0.06 6.91
CA ASN A 85 -8.23 1.31 6.59
C ASN A 85 -8.05 1.50 5.07
N ILE A 86 -7.70 0.43 4.34
CA ILE A 86 -7.61 0.46 2.87
C ILE A 86 -9.00 0.75 2.28
N GLN A 87 -10.04 0.09 2.77
CA GLN A 87 -11.41 0.28 2.31
C GLN A 87 -11.94 1.69 2.60
N ALA A 88 -11.60 2.27 3.75
CA ALA A 88 -11.91 3.66 4.08
C ALA A 88 -11.26 4.63 3.07
N SER A 89 -10.00 4.37 2.70
CA SER A 89 -9.31 5.16 1.66
C SER A 89 -9.97 5.01 0.28
N PHE A 90 -10.47 3.83 -0.08
CA PHE A 90 -11.23 3.62 -1.33
C PHE A 90 -12.54 4.42 -1.36
N SER A 91 -13.18 4.55 -0.20
CA SER A 91 -14.46 5.28 -0.05
C SER A 91 -14.29 6.81 -0.05
N ARG A 92 -13.05 7.32 -0.08
CA ARG A 92 -12.80 8.76 -0.09
C ARG A 92 -13.42 9.40 -1.33
N PRO A 93 -14.12 10.55 -1.16
CA PRO A 93 -14.74 11.25 -2.29
C PRO A 93 -13.69 11.81 -3.24
N VAL A 94 -13.92 11.63 -4.53
CA VAL A 94 -13.15 12.24 -5.63
C VAL A 94 -14.12 12.83 -6.64
N ILE A 95 -13.71 13.88 -7.36
CA ILE A 95 -14.52 14.48 -8.41
C ILE A 95 -14.08 13.90 -9.76
N VAL A 96 -15.00 13.24 -10.44
CA VAL A 96 -14.79 12.69 -11.78
C VAL A 96 -15.86 13.23 -12.72
N ASN A 97 -15.46 13.96 -13.76
CA ASN A 97 -16.37 14.61 -14.71
C ASN A 97 -17.41 15.51 -14.01
N GLY A 98 -17.00 16.30 -13.03
CA GLY A 98 -17.86 17.19 -12.25
C GLY A 98 -18.84 16.49 -11.30
N LYS A 99 -18.75 15.17 -11.13
CA LYS A 99 -19.58 14.40 -10.19
C LYS A 99 -18.71 13.83 -9.08
N GLN A 100 -19.18 13.99 -7.85
CA GLN A 100 -18.54 13.36 -6.69
C GLN A 100 -18.85 11.87 -6.67
N ARG A 101 -17.84 11.03 -6.51
CA ARG A 101 -17.95 9.59 -6.29
C ARG A 101 -16.87 9.11 -5.34
N ALA A 102 -16.97 7.87 -4.86
CA ALA A 102 -15.85 7.23 -4.16
C ALA A 102 -14.64 7.05 -5.10
N MET A 103 -13.42 7.05 -4.57
CA MET A 103 -12.21 6.75 -5.33
C MET A 103 -12.33 5.40 -6.04
N LEU A 104 -12.75 4.37 -5.30
CA LEU A 104 -13.17 3.07 -5.83
C LEU A 104 -14.52 2.71 -5.21
N GLU A 105 -15.46 2.30 -6.03
CA GLU A 105 -16.85 2.06 -5.64
C GLU A 105 -17.12 0.57 -5.52
N TYR A 106 -17.61 0.14 -4.33
CA TYR A 106 -17.97 -1.26 -4.09
C TYR A 106 -19.09 -1.71 -5.05
N GLY A 107 -18.93 -2.89 -5.63
CA GLY A 107 -19.84 -3.45 -6.61
C GLY A 107 -19.64 -2.94 -8.04
N ILE A 108 -18.89 -1.83 -8.24
CA ILE A 108 -18.59 -1.23 -9.55
C ILE A 108 -17.11 -1.42 -9.90
N ASP A 109 -16.21 -1.01 -9.01
CA ASP A 109 -14.75 -1.06 -9.23
C ASP A 109 -14.10 -2.26 -8.54
N TYR A 110 -14.67 -2.71 -7.40
CA TYR A 110 -14.19 -3.88 -6.67
C TYR A 110 -15.32 -4.58 -5.89
N VAL A 111 -15.11 -5.85 -5.56
CA VAL A 111 -15.93 -6.64 -4.65
C VAL A 111 -15.04 -7.38 -3.64
N VAL A 112 -15.61 -7.74 -2.49
CA VAL A 112 -14.90 -8.34 -1.37
C VAL A 112 -15.60 -9.61 -0.93
N GLY A 113 -14.86 -10.71 -0.78
CA GLY A 113 -15.38 -11.94 -0.20
C GLY A 113 -16.42 -12.66 -1.06
N GLU A 114 -16.53 -12.34 -2.34
CA GLU A 114 -17.55 -12.89 -3.23
C GLU A 114 -16.99 -13.96 -4.17
N ALA A 115 -17.65 -15.12 -4.19
CA ALA A 115 -17.31 -16.18 -5.14
C ALA A 115 -17.94 -15.93 -6.53
N LYS A 116 -19.09 -15.25 -6.58
CA LYS A 116 -19.79 -14.90 -7.83
C LYS A 116 -19.54 -13.44 -8.16
N LEU A 117 -18.83 -13.19 -9.25
CA LEU A 117 -18.51 -11.86 -9.69
C LEU A 117 -19.67 -11.20 -10.45
N PRO A 118 -19.83 -9.87 -10.36
CA PRO A 118 -20.74 -9.11 -11.22
C PRO A 118 -20.41 -9.34 -12.70
N SER A 119 -21.42 -9.28 -13.57
CA SER A 119 -21.29 -9.60 -15.01
C SER A 119 -20.32 -8.67 -15.75
N HIS A 120 -20.13 -7.44 -15.27
CA HIS A 120 -19.24 -6.45 -15.88
C HIS A 120 -17.77 -6.57 -15.41
N PHE A 121 -17.47 -7.52 -14.50
CA PHE A 121 -16.11 -7.80 -14.06
C PHE A 121 -15.42 -8.77 -15.01
N ARG A 122 -14.16 -8.48 -15.33
CA ARG A 122 -13.29 -9.44 -15.98
C ARG A 122 -12.98 -10.58 -15.01
N ARG A 123 -12.97 -11.82 -15.51
CA ARG A 123 -12.58 -12.97 -14.69
C ARG A 123 -11.08 -12.93 -14.41
N PRO A 124 -10.65 -13.22 -13.16
CA PRO A 124 -9.25 -13.47 -12.84
C PRO A 124 -8.66 -14.55 -13.74
N ARG A 125 -7.38 -14.48 -13.99
CA ARG A 125 -6.65 -15.47 -14.81
C ARG A 125 -6.65 -16.84 -14.18
N TYR A 126 -6.48 -16.89 -12.87
CA TYR A 126 -6.53 -18.12 -12.08
C TYR A 126 -7.80 -18.17 -11.24
N PRO A 127 -8.34 -19.37 -10.99
CA PRO A 127 -9.48 -19.52 -10.09
C PRO A 127 -9.20 -18.90 -8.72
N ILE A 128 -10.19 -18.24 -8.16
CA ILE A 128 -10.11 -17.65 -6.81
C ILE A 128 -10.26 -18.78 -5.80
N ALA A 129 -9.16 -19.21 -5.19
CA ALA A 129 -9.18 -20.33 -4.28
C ALA A 129 -9.80 -20.00 -2.91
N TYR A 130 -9.64 -18.74 -2.44
CA TYR A 130 -10.19 -18.27 -1.16
C TYR A 130 -10.96 -16.97 -1.36
N ALA A 131 -12.13 -17.05 -1.99
CA ALA A 131 -12.96 -15.89 -2.27
C ALA A 131 -13.24 -15.05 -1.01
N LYS A 132 -13.50 -15.70 0.14
CA LYS A 132 -13.79 -15.05 1.42
C LYS A 132 -12.69 -14.10 1.91
N HIS A 133 -11.45 -14.33 1.49
CA HIS A 133 -10.27 -13.56 1.89
C HIS A 133 -9.65 -12.81 0.71
N SER A 134 -10.45 -12.53 -0.30
CA SER A 134 -9.99 -11.88 -1.54
C SER A 134 -10.79 -10.63 -1.85
N VAL A 135 -10.10 -9.64 -2.36
CA VAL A 135 -10.66 -8.45 -2.98
C VAL A 135 -10.45 -8.59 -4.48
N ILE A 136 -11.50 -8.46 -5.26
CA ILE A 136 -11.44 -8.63 -6.71
C ILE A 136 -11.81 -7.30 -7.36
N PHE A 137 -10.93 -6.82 -8.24
CA PHE A 137 -11.11 -5.59 -8.98
C PHE A 137 -11.81 -5.83 -10.32
N ARG A 138 -12.48 -4.81 -10.84
CA ARG A 138 -13.24 -4.88 -12.10
C ARG A 138 -12.43 -5.43 -13.27
N ASN A 139 -11.13 -5.15 -13.34
CA ASN A 139 -10.22 -5.65 -14.38
C ASN A 139 -9.76 -7.10 -14.18
N GLY A 140 -10.30 -7.80 -13.18
CA GLY A 140 -9.96 -9.17 -12.83
C GLY A 140 -8.73 -9.34 -11.96
N ALA A 141 -7.95 -8.29 -11.70
CA ALA A 141 -6.88 -8.36 -10.70
C ALA A 141 -7.47 -8.68 -9.33
N HIS A 142 -6.79 -9.49 -8.55
CA HIS A 142 -7.27 -9.79 -7.21
C HIS A 142 -6.17 -9.76 -6.17
N LEU A 143 -6.55 -9.28 -4.99
CA LEU A 143 -5.71 -9.16 -3.81
C LEU A 143 -6.16 -10.20 -2.81
N GLN A 144 -5.28 -11.13 -2.45
CA GLN A 144 -5.57 -12.11 -1.41
C GLN A 144 -4.89 -11.72 -0.10
N LEU A 145 -5.65 -11.76 0.99
CA LEU A 145 -5.14 -11.58 2.34
C LEU A 145 -4.41 -12.84 2.81
N VAL A 146 -3.20 -12.66 3.32
CA VAL A 146 -2.28 -13.75 3.70
C VAL A 146 -1.68 -13.47 5.07
N SER A 147 -1.76 -14.44 5.98
CA SER A 147 -1.03 -14.38 7.25
C SER A 147 0.37 -14.98 7.08
N SER A 148 1.41 -14.25 7.49
CA SER A 148 2.79 -14.77 7.47
C SER A 148 3.04 -15.83 8.55
N ASP A 149 2.18 -15.95 9.56
CA ASP A 149 2.25 -17.05 10.53
C ASP A 149 1.77 -18.39 9.91
N GLN A 150 1.03 -18.33 8.78
CA GLN A 150 0.57 -19.50 8.02
C GLN A 150 0.96 -19.42 6.54
N PRO A 151 2.26 -19.41 6.23
CA PRO A 151 2.75 -19.23 4.86
C PRO A 151 2.39 -20.42 3.94
N GLU A 152 2.00 -21.55 4.49
CA GLU A 152 1.51 -22.71 3.71
C GLU A 152 0.23 -22.37 2.93
N SER A 153 -0.55 -21.39 3.34
CA SER A 153 -1.76 -20.93 2.64
C SER A 153 -1.49 -20.37 1.24
N VAL A 154 -0.23 -19.99 0.95
CA VAL A 154 0.21 -19.48 -0.37
C VAL A 154 1.05 -20.49 -1.16
N ALA A 155 1.38 -21.65 -0.57
CA ALA A 155 2.17 -22.66 -1.22
C ALA A 155 1.50 -23.14 -2.54
N GLY A 156 2.30 -23.20 -3.62
CA GLY A 156 1.80 -23.57 -4.94
C GLY A 156 1.02 -22.49 -5.69
N ARG A 157 0.89 -21.28 -5.17
CA ARG A 157 0.27 -20.15 -5.87
C ARG A 157 1.30 -19.35 -6.65
N ASN A 158 0.82 -18.70 -7.69
CA ASN A 158 1.61 -17.82 -8.54
C ASN A 158 1.03 -16.42 -8.44
N ALA A 159 1.59 -15.58 -7.57
CA ALA A 159 1.28 -14.16 -7.47
C ALA A 159 2.27 -13.33 -8.30
N VAL A 160 1.97 -12.05 -8.47
CA VAL A 160 2.83 -11.12 -9.22
C VAL A 160 3.41 -10.01 -8.34
N HIS A 161 2.81 -9.74 -7.19
CA HIS A 161 3.26 -8.70 -6.27
C HIS A 161 2.87 -9.01 -4.82
N ALA A 162 3.64 -8.53 -3.84
CA ALA A 162 3.30 -8.62 -2.44
C ALA A 162 3.30 -7.24 -1.76
N PHE A 163 2.22 -6.95 -1.04
CA PHE A 163 2.12 -5.82 -0.12
C PHE A 163 2.31 -6.36 1.29
N VAL A 164 3.33 -5.89 2.00
CA VAL A 164 3.68 -6.35 3.36
C VAL A 164 3.45 -5.20 4.33
N GLU A 165 2.39 -5.32 5.12
CA GLU A 165 2.07 -4.37 6.19
C GLU A 165 2.77 -4.80 7.48
N GLU A 166 3.25 -3.81 8.24
CA GLU A 166 3.99 -4.00 9.49
C GLU A 166 5.12 -5.04 9.33
N MET A 167 6.08 -4.72 8.45
CA MET A 167 7.21 -5.62 8.12
C MET A 167 7.93 -6.15 9.37
N LYS A 168 8.07 -5.33 10.40
CA LYS A 168 8.74 -5.67 11.67
C LYS A 168 8.10 -6.83 12.44
N HIS A 169 6.81 -7.09 12.21
CA HIS A 169 6.09 -8.19 12.83
C HIS A 169 6.11 -9.47 11.99
N ASN A 170 6.57 -9.40 10.75
CA ASN A 170 6.64 -10.53 9.85
C ASN A 170 8.05 -11.13 9.85
N SER A 171 8.15 -12.45 9.99
CA SER A 171 9.45 -13.14 9.90
C SER A 171 10.05 -13.01 8.50
N GLY A 172 11.20 -12.35 8.40
CA GLY A 172 11.93 -12.20 7.14
C GLY A 172 12.34 -13.52 6.54
N GLU A 173 12.73 -14.50 7.35
CA GLU A 173 13.05 -15.85 6.90
C GLU A 173 11.86 -16.52 6.20
N LYS A 174 10.68 -16.49 6.83
CA LYS A 174 9.45 -17.08 6.25
C LYS A 174 9.03 -16.37 4.97
N LEU A 175 9.11 -15.04 4.92
CA LEU A 175 8.80 -14.28 3.72
C LEU A 175 9.75 -14.64 2.58
N LYS A 176 11.06 -14.62 2.82
CA LYS A 176 12.10 -14.89 1.81
C LYS A 176 12.10 -16.35 1.34
N SER A 177 11.83 -17.32 2.22
CA SER A 177 11.88 -18.74 1.88
C SER A 177 10.58 -19.27 1.26
N ARG A 178 9.41 -18.71 1.61
CA ARG A 178 8.11 -19.30 1.23
C ARG A 178 7.22 -18.37 0.41
N LEU A 179 7.14 -17.08 0.75
CA LEU A 179 6.21 -16.16 0.10
C LEU A 179 6.82 -15.54 -1.17
N PHE A 180 8.01 -14.95 -1.08
CA PHE A 180 8.62 -14.28 -2.23
C PHE A 180 8.90 -15.22 -3.42
N PRO A 181 9.30 -16.50 -3.23
CA PRO A 181 9.42 -17.43 -4.35
C PRO A 181 8.11 -17.73 -5.08
N SER A 182 6.95 -17.42 -4.50
CA SER A 182 5.64 -17.54 -5.16
C SER A 182 5.30 -16.34 -6.06
N LEU A 183 6.09 -15.25 -6.03
CA LEU A 183 5.93 -14.07 -6.88
C LEU A 183 6.48 -14.35 -8.30
N ARG A 184 5.93 -15.32 -8.99
CA ARG A 184 6.36 -15.80 -10.32
C ARG A 184 5.21 -15.99 -11.29
N GLY A 185 4.04 -15.45 -10.97
CA GLY A 185 2.83 -15.52 -11.79
C GLY A 185 2.95 -14.72 -13.09
N GLY A 186 1.85 -14.59 -13.78
CA GLY A 186 1.71 -13.67 -14.90
C GLY A 186 2.02 -14.23 -16.28
N SER A 187 1.42 -13.56 -17.29
CA SER A 187 1.70 -13.79 -18.71
C SER A 187 2.97 -13.07 -19.15
N ALA A 188 3.42 -13.35 -20.38
CA ALA A 188 4.57 -12.67 -20.97
C ALA A 188 4.41 -11.14 -21.00
N ASP A 189 3.18 -10.64 -21.21
CA ASP A 189 2.89 -9.20 -21.23
C ASP A 189 3.01 -8.58 -19.84
N ILE A 190 2.54 -9.29 -18.81
CA ILE A 190 2.59 -8.85 -17.41
C ILE A 190 4.03 -8.77 -16.90
N ARG A 191 4.91 -9.65 -17.36
CA ARG A 191 6.34 -9.64 -16.98
C ARG A 191 7.10 -8.37 -17.38
N ARG A 192 6.51 -7.54 -18.25
CA ARG A 192 7.06 -6.23 -18.61
C ARG A 192 6.67 -5.13 -17.64
N SER A 193 5.72 -5.39 -16.74
CA SER A 193 5.32 -4.43 -15.70
C SER A 193 6.49 -4.07 -14.81
N ALA A 194 6.57 -2.80 -14.42
CA ALA A 194 7.53 -2.33 -13.42
C ALA A 194 7.32 -2.98 -12.04
N TYR A 195 6.13 -3.51 -11.79
CA TYR A 195 5.73 -4.10 -10.50
C TYR A 195 5.82 -5.63 -10.45
N TYR A 196 6.16 -6.26 -11.57
CA TYR A 196 6.23 -7.72 -11.66
C TYR A 196 7.32 -8.29 -10.74
N GLU A 197 6.99 -9.35 -9.98
CA GLU A 197 7.85 -9.94 -8.92
C GLU A 197 8.27 -8.91 -7.85
N GLY A 198 7.49 -7.85 -7.66
CA GLY A 198 7.82 -6.76 -6.79
C GLY A 198 7.26 -6.91 -5.37
N VAL A 199 7.81 -6.09 -4.47
CA VAL A 199 7.38 -6.01 -3.07
C VAL A 199 7.13 -4.56 -2.68
N THR A 200 6.03 -4.33 -1.98
CA THR A 200 5.74 -3.06 -1.32
C THR A 200 5.64 -3.32 0.17
N GLY A 201 6.65 -2.95 0.93
CA GLY A 201 6.69 -3.12 2.37
C GLY A 201 6.59 -1.80 3.11
N VAL A 202 5.78 -1.75 4.15
CA VAL A 202 5.68 -0.61 5.05
C VAL A 202 5.75 -1.08 6.51
N SER A 203 6.42 -0.31 7.34
CA SER A 203 6.52 -0.59 8.78
C SER A 203 6.96 0.66 9.55
N ASP A 204 6.76 0.63 10.86
CA ASP A 204 7.56 1.44 11.77
C ASP A 204 8.96 0.82 11.91
N THR A 205 9.88 1.56 12.54
CA THR A 205 11.20 1.07 12.89
C THR A 205 11.10 -0.10 13.86
N ALA A 206 11.86 -1.16 13.60
CA ALA A 206 11.84 -2.37 14.42
C ALA A 206 12.49 -2.16 15.78
N ARG A 207 11.87 -2.71 16.83
CA ARG A 207 12.41 -2.85 18.18
C ARG A 207 12.96 -4.28 18.33
N VAL A 208 14.20 -4.48 17.88
CA VAL A 208 14.87 -5.80 17.95
C VAL A 208 15.01 -6.28 19.39
N ASP A 209 15.17 -5.36 20.33
CA ASP A 209 15.17 -5.62 21.78
C ASP A 209 13.87 -6.24 22.30
N LEU A 210 12.73 -5.96 21.62
CA LEU A 210 11.43 -6.55 21.91
C LEU A 210 11.10 -7.77 21.01
N GLY A 211 12.07 -8.25 20.21
CA GLY A 211 11.90 -9.40 19.33
C GLY A 211 11.16 -9.09 18.03
N GLU A 212 11.11 -7.83 17.59
CA GLU A 212 10.67 -7.46 16.25
C GLU A 212 11.78 -7.76 15.23
N ASP A 213 11.41 -8.06 13.99
CA ASP A 213 12.36 -8.46 12.93
C ASP A 213 12.74 -7.23 12.09
N ASP A 214 14.02 -7.06 11.83
CA ASP A 214 14.60 -5.95 11.07
C ASP A 214 15.06 -6.34 9.64
N TRP A 215 14.63 -7.49 9.14
CA TRP A 215 15.04 -8.08 7.87
C TRP A 215 14.99 -7.11 6.66
N PHE A 216 14.12 -6.12 6.72
CA PHE A 216 13.93 -5.15 5.64
C PHE A 216 15.03 -4.07 5.61
N GLU A 217 15.77 -3.87 6.71
CA GLU A 217 16.84 -2.88 6.80
C GLU A 217 18.00 -3.18 5.84
N GLU A 218 18.22 -4.46 5.49
CA GLU A 218 19.26 -4.84 4.53
C GLU A 218 19.09 -4.20 3.14
N TYR A 219 17.84 -3.83 2.78
CA TYR A 219 17.56 -3.23 1.48
C TYR A 219 18.02 -1.77 1.37
N GLU A 220 18.34 -1.11 2.48
CA GLU A 220 18.99 0.20 2.47
C GLU A 220 20.35 0.13 1.76
N ASN A 221 21.12 -0.94 2.01
CA ASN A 221 22.42 -1.16 1.38
C ASN A 221 22.33 -1.72 -0.04
N LYS A 222 21.18 -2.28 -0.43
CA LYS A 222 20.95 -2.82 -1.78
C LYS A 222 20.40 -1.76 -2.75
N MET A 223 20.07 -0.57 -2.25
CA MET A 223 19.55 0.53 -3.05
C MET A 223 20.65 1.16 -3.90
N ASP A 224 20.46 1.16 -5.21
CA ASP A 224 21.28 1.94 -6.14
C ASP A 224 20.81 3.41 -6.16
N ARG A 225 21.53 4.27 -5.46
CA ARG A 225 21.18 5.69 -5.32
C ARG A 225 21.21 6.44 -6.66
N GLN A 226 22.15 6.12 -7.52
CA GLN A 226 22.25 6.75 -8.86
C GLN A 226 21.02 6.41 -9.70
N LEU A 227 20.64 5.14 -9.76
CA LEU A 227 19.41 4.70 -10.44
C LEU A 227 18.16 5.40 -9.89
N ILE A 228 18.06 5.57 -8.57
CA ILE A 228 16.93 6.26 -7.95
C ILE A 228 16.86 7.74 -8.36
N GLU A 229 18.00 8.43 -8.39
CA GLU A 229 18.08 9.83 -8.85
C GLU A 229 17.69 9.97 -10.33
N GLU A 230 18.14 9.06 -11.18
CA GLU A 230 17.78 9.01 -12.58
C GLU A 230 16.27 8.76 -12.78
N ILE A 231 15.69 7.80 -12.05
CA ILE A 231 14.24 7.53 -12.04
C ILE A 231 13.46 8.78 -11.61
N ALA A 232 13.87 9.44 -10.54
CA ALA A 232 13.22 10.65 -10.05
C ALA A 232 13.24 11.76 -11.11
N SER A 233 14.38 11.98 -11.74
CA SER A 233 14.57 13.00 -12.78
C SER A 233 13.68 12.72 -14.01
N VAL A 234 13.67 11.49 -14.50
CA VAL A 234 12.85 11.10 -15.67
C VAL A 234 11.36 11.15 -15.32
N SER A 235 10.98 10.70 -14.13
CA SER A 235 9.58 10.75 -13.65
C SER A 235 9.07 12.18 -13.57
N LEU A 236 9.86 13.10 -13.01
CA LEU A 236 9.51 14.52 -12.94
C LEU A 236 9.36 15.14 -14.32
N ALA A 237 10.29 14.85 -15.26
CA ALA A 237 10.21 15.35 -16.63
C ALA A 237 8.95 14.86 -17.37
N ILE A 238 8.58 13.58 -17.19
CA ILE A 238 7.34 13.02 -17.74
C ILE A 238 6.12 13.70 -17.09
N ASN A 239 6.08 13.85 -15.76
CA ASN A 239 4.96 14.50 -15.08
C ASN A 239 4.80 15.96 -15.48
N GLN A 240 5.89 16.71 -15.61
CA GLN A 240 5.87 18.08 -16.14
C GLN A 240 5.33 18.14 -17.57
N SER A 241 5.74 17.19 -18.41
CA SER A 241 5.24 17.09 -19.79
C SER A 241 3.74 16.80 -19.85
N LEU A 242 3.25 15.87 -19.02
CA LEU A 242 1.83 15.55 -18.92
C LEU A 242 1.01 16.73 -18.37
N TYR A 243 1.53 17.43 -17.36
CA TYR A 243 0.89 18.65 -16.85
C TYR A 243 0.82 19.73 -17.91
N LYS A 244 1.91 19.97 -18.65
CA LYS A 244 1.92 20.94 -19.76
C LYS A 244 0.93 20.56 -20.85
N GLN A 245 0.83 19.28 -21.22
CA GLN A 245 -0.20 18.79 -22.16
C GLN A 245 -1.61 19.10 -21.68
N PHE A 246 -1.87 18.87 -20.39
CA PHE A 246 -3.16 19.20 -19.81
C PHE A 246 -3.47 20.71 -19.94
N MET A 247 -2.53 21.59 -19.59
CA MET A 247 -2.70 23.05 -19.73
C MET A 247 -2.94 23.44 -21.20
N LEU A 248 -2.17 22.88 -22.13
CA LEU A 248 -2.36 23.12 -23.57
C LEU A 248 -3.73 22.66 -24.09
N GLN A 249 -4.29 21.57 -23.55
CA GLN A 249 -5.64 21.13 -23.87
C GLN A 249 -6.71 22.10 -23.36
N GLN A 250 -6.52 22.72 -22.17
CA GLN A 250 -7.40 23.77 -21.69
C GLN A 250 -7.31 25.03 -22.58
N ASP A 251 -6.09 25.45 -22.94
CA ASP A 251 -5.89 26.59 -23.83
C ASP A 251 -6.52 26.36 -25.22
N LEU A 252 -6.42 25.12 -25.75
CA LEU A 252 -7.04 24.73 -27.02
C LEU A 252 -8.56 24.84 -27.00
N ARG A 253 -9.21 24.53 -25.84
CA ARG A 253 -10.66 24.68 -25.70
C ARG A 253 -11.09 26.15 -25.68
N ASN A 254 -10.23 27.02 -25.16
CA ASN A 254 -10.55 28.43 -24.92
C ASN A 254 -10.16 29.35 -26.10
N THR A 255 -9.30 28.88 -27.02
CA THR A 255 -8.84 29.71 -28.18
C THR A 255 -9.63 29.42 -29.43
N LYS A 256 -9.93 30.51 -30.18
CA LYS A 256 -10.54 30.43 -31.52
C LYS A 256 -9.54 30.83 -32.64
N ASN A 257 -8.33 31.23 -32.27
CA ASN A 257 -7.33 31.66 -33.24
C ASN A 257 -6.63 30.46 -33.90
N PRO A 258 -6.77 30.26 -35.25
CA PRO A 258 -6.22 29.11 -35.95
C PRO A 258 -4.70 28.97 -35.82
N VAL A 259 -3.96 30.08 -35.81
CA VAL A 259 -2.50 30.07 -35.65
C VAL A 259 -2.09 29.61 -34.27
N THR A 260 -2.83 30.03 -33.22
CA THR A 260 -2.58 29.61 -31.85
C THR A 260 -2.92 28.14 -31.68
N MET A 261 -4.06 27.67 -32.24
CA MET A 261 -4.46 26.27 -32.25
C MET A 261 -3.38 25.37 -32.86
N GLU A 262 -2.80 25.75 -33.99
CA GLU A 262 -1.76 24.97 -34.65
C GLU A 262 -0.48 24.90 -33.81
N LYS A 263 -0.05 26.03 -33.22
CA LYS A 263 1.08 26.02 -32.28
C LYS A 263 0.87 25.09 -31.10
N ILE A 264 -0.32 25.08 -30.50
CA ILE A 264 -0.67 24.20 -29.39
C ILE A 264 -0.63 22.73 -29.84
N ARG A 265 -1.14 22.42 -31.04
CA ARG A 265 -1.09 21.04 -31.57
C ARG A 265 0.33 20.54 -31.74
N LEU A 266 1.18 21.32 -32.39
CA LEU A 266 2.58 20.98 -32.59
C LEU A 266 3.34 20.76 -31.28
N GLU A 267 3.13 21.63 -30.29
CA GLU A 267 3.76 21.45 -28.97
C GLU A 267 3.22 20.20 -28.27
N ASN A 268 1.91 19.92 -28.36
CA ASN A 268 1.32 18.72 -27.78
C ASN A 268 1.86 17.43 -28.45
N GLU A 269 2.05 17.43 -29.75
CA GLU A 269 2.68 16.31 -30.49
C GLU A 269 4.12 16.08 -30.02
N ARG A 270 4.90 17.15 -29.83
CA ARG A 270 6.26 17.06 -29.29
C ARG A 270 6.30 16.46 -27.90
N LEU A 271 5.41 16.91 -27.01
CA LEU A 271 5.30 16.37 -25.65
C LEU A 271 4.84 14.91 -25.67
N ASN A 272 3.89 14.54 -26.53
CA ASN A 272 3.47 13.16 -26.73
C ASN A 272 4.62 12.26 -27.15
N ALA A 273 5.42 12.69 -28.13
CA ALA A 273 6.60 11.95 -28.59
C ALA A 273 7.63 11.78 -27.46
N PHE A 274 7.84 12.82 -26.64
CA PHE A 274 8.71 12.72 -25.46
C PHE A 274 8.19 11.70 -24.45
N VAL A 275 6.93 11.78 -24.06
CA VAL A 275 6.32 10.85 -23.11
C VAL A 275 6.35 9.41 -23.65
N ALA A 276 5.97 9.21 -24.92
CA ALA A 276 5.97 7.89 -25.55
C ALA A 276 7.36 7.25 -25.57
N ARG A 277 8.41 8.06 -25.75
CA ARG A 277 9.81 7.60 -25.74
C ARG A 277 10.29 7.22 -24.34
N TRP A 278 9.96 8.02 -23.33
CA TRP A 278 10.55 7.89 -22.00
C TRP A 278 9.73 6.98 -21.06
N LYS A 279 8.42 6.86 -21.21
CA LYS A 279 7.58 6.03 -20.36
C LYS A 279 8.00 4.55 -20.34
N PRO A 280 8.31 3.88 -21.45
CA PRO A 280 8.80 2.49 -21.42
C PRO A 280 10.17 2.38 -20.74
N ARG A 281 11.08 3.34 -21.00
CA ARG A 281 12.41 3.37 -20.37
C ARG A 281 12.31 3.54 -18.85
N LEU A 282 11.42 4.42 -18.41
CA LEU A 282 11.15 4.59 -16.98
C LEU A 282 10.62 3.29 -16.36
N ALA A 283 9.74 2.57 -17.05
CA ALA A 283 9.25 1.27 -16.58
C ALA A 283 10.38 0.24 -16.44
N ASP A 284 11.32 0.21 -17.40
CA ASP A 284 12.48 -0.68 -17.34
C ASP A 284 13.44 -0.32 -16.20
N MET A 285 13.68 0.97 -15.96
CA MET A 285 14.48 1.45 -14.82
C MET A 285 13.83 1.06 -13.50
N ARG A 286 12.52 1.30 -13.35
CA ARG A 286 11.74 0.97 -12.16
C ARG A 286 11.72 -0.52 -11.85
N ARG A 287 11.70 -1.40 -12.87
CA ARG A 287 11.68 -2.86 -12.72
C ARG A 287 12.89 -3.39 -11.97
N ASN A 288 14.04 -2.73 -12.11
CA ASN A 288 15.29 -3.12 -11.45
C ASN A 288 15.56 -2.31 -10.17
N ALA A 289 14.68 -1.40 -9.79
CA ALA A 289 14.91 -0.49 -8.69
C ALA A 289 14.41 -1.05 -7.36
N ILE A 290 15.28 -0.94 -6.36
CA ILE A 290 14.94 -1.07 -4.94
C ILE A 290 15.00 0.34 -4.35
N TYR A 291 13.93 0.77 -3.71
CA TYR A 291 13.90 2.03 -3.00
C TYR A 291 13.58 1.80 -1.54
N TYR A 292 14.53 2.14 -0.71
CA TYR A 292 14.40 2.12 0.74
C TYR A 292 14.38 3.56 1.27
N ILE A 293 13.41 3.87 2.11
CA ILE A 293 13.32 5.19 2.72
C ILE A 293 12.87 5.11 4.17
N ARG A 294 13.62 5.76 5.05
CA ARG A 294 13.29 5.92 6.47
C ARG A 294 12.84 7.36 6.73
N ALA A 295 11.76 7.50 7.50
CA ALA A 295 11.20 8.81 7.81
C ALA A 295 10.58 8.87 9.19
N SER A 296 10.81 9.98 9.91
CA SER A 296 10.16 10.28 11.18
C SER A 296 8.74 10.82 10.98
N SER A 297 7.94 10.80 12.05
CA SER A 297 6.59 11.41 12.07
C SER A 297 6.61 12.91 11.76
N PHE A 298 7.75 13.58 11.95
CA PHE A 298 7.90 15.00 11.63
C PHE A 298 7.74 15.33 10.14
N CYS A 299 7.87 14.35 9.23
CA CYS A 299 7.56 14.56 7.82
C CYS A 299 6.08 14.89 7.58
N ASN A 300 5.21 14.57 8.54
CA ASN A 300 3.77 14.81 8.49
C ASN A 300 3.31 15.86 9.51
N LYS A 301 4.22 16.72 9.98
CA LYS A 301 3.98 17.72 11.04
C LYS A 301 2.82 18.68 10.73
N ASP A 302 2.63 19.00 9.45
CA ASP A 302 1.62 19.97 9.01
C ASP A 302 0.19 19.43 9.21
N ILE A 303 0.03 18.09 9.17
CA ILE A 303 -1.25 17.42 9.46
C ILE A 303 -1.39 17.11 10.95
N LEU A 304 -0.31 16.62 11.59
CA LEU A 304 -0.35 16.14 12.97
C LEU A 304 -0.42 17.27 13.99
N GLY A 305 0.24 18.39 13.70
CA GLY A 305 0.34 19.55 14.57
C GLY A 305 1.17 19.32 15.85
N PRO A 306 1.56 20.39 16.55
CA PRO A 306 2.43 20.32 17.74
C PRO A 306 1.85 19.50 18.89
N LYS A 307 0.51 19.51 19.04
CA LYS A 307 -0.18 18.76 20.12
C LYS A 307 0.08 17.27 20.04
N PHE A 308 0.09 16.71 18.84
CA PHE A 308 0.40 15.28 18.64
C PHE A 308 1.77 14.93 19.22
N PHE A 309 2.82 15.66 18.82
CA PHE A 309 4.19 15.39 19.26
C PHE A 309 4.37 15.55 20.77
N LYS A 310 3.74 16.60 21.35
CA LYS A 310 3.76 16.79 22.80
C LYS A 310 3.09 15.60 23.52
N THR A 311 1.91 15.19 23.07
CA THR A 311 1.22 14.05 23.68
C THR A 311 2.05 12.77 23.58
N GLN A 312 2.71 12.52 22.43
CA GLN A 312 3.58 11.33 22.29
C GLN A 312 4.78 11.40 23.24
N LEU A 313 5.40 12.58 23.38
CA LEU A 313 6.54 12.77 24.29
C LEU A 313 6.14 12.61 25.77
N ASP A 314 4.93 13.00 26.13
CA ASP A 314 4.39 12.91 27.50
C ASP A 314 3.94 11.47 27.86
N THR A 315 3.61 10.63 26.85
CA THR A 315 3.00 9.30 27.07
C THR A 315 3.92 8.12 26.79
N LEU A 316 4.88 8.27 25.87
CA LEU A 316 5.82 7.20 25.52
C LEU A 316 7.09 7.31 26.39
N ASP A 317 7.71 6.18 26.68
CA ASP A 317 9.09 6.22 27.17
C ASP A 317 10.03 6.78 26.09
N MET A 318 11.22 7.23 26.48
CA MET A 318 12.14 7.90 25.58
C MET A 318 12.59 6.99 24.42
N ASP A 319 12.83 5.71 24.68
CA ASP A 319 13.27 4.75 23.65
C ASP A 319 12.15 4.47 22.66
N GLU A 320 10.92 4.33 23.13
CA GLU A 320 9.77 4.18 22.26
C GLU A 320 9.50 5.46 21.46
N PHE A 321 9.64 6.64 22.06
CA PHE A 321 9.50 7.92 21.34
C PHE A 321 10.54 8.05 20.23
N LEU A 322 11.82 7.74 20.53
CA LEU A 322 12.89 7.80 19.54
C LEU A 322 12.65 6.80 18.38
N THR A 323 12.17 5.63 18.68
CA THR A 323 11.92 4.60 17.66
C THR A 323 10.63 4.86 16.88
N ALA A 324 9.49 5.03 17.58
CA ALA A 324 8.17 5.07 16.96
C ALA A 324 7.85 6.44 16.33
N ILE A 325 8.44 7.54 16.80
CA ILE A 325 8.18 8.90 16.32
C ILE A 325 9.36 9.45 15.52
N CYS A 326 10.59 9.25 15.99
CA CYS A 326 11.78 9.80 15.33
C CYS A 326 12.38 8.85 14.28
N ALA A 327 11.94 7.59 14.21
CA ALA A 327 12.50 6.53 13.36
C ALA A 327 14.00 6.29 13.61
N ILE A 328 14.43 6.36 14.87
CA ILE A 328 15.80 6.07 15.29
C ILE A 328 15.88 4.60 15.66
N ARG A 329 16.75 3.85 14.99
CA ARG A 329 16.99 2.43 15.26
C ARG A 329 17.70 2.25 16.60
N HIS A 330 17.16 1.38 17.43
CA HIS A 330 17.78 0.97 18.68
C HIS A 330 18.50 -0.37 18.46
N LYS A 331 19.82 -0.35 18.42
CA LYS A 331 20.63 -1.54 18.09
C LYS A 331 21.18 -2.27 19.33
N GLU A 332 21.12 -1.67 20.51
CA GLU A 332 21.71 -2.28 21.69
C GLU A 332 20.65 -2.96 22.55
N VAL A 333 20.81 -4.26 22.69
CA VAL A 333 20.10 -5.06 23.70
C VAL A 333 20.90 -4.95 25.01
N THR A 334 20.83 -3.80 25.67
CA THR A 334 21.36 -3.63 26.99
C THR A 334 20.36 -4.10 28.02
N ASN A 335 20.74 -5.07 28.87
CA ASN A 335 19.97 -5.57 30.00
C ASN A 335 18.68 -6.35 29.69
N LYS A 336 18.81 -7.47 28.97
CA LYS A 336 17.73 -8.45 28.99
C LYS A 336 17.59 -9.00 30.41
N PHE A 337 16.45 -8.80 31.05
CA PHE A 337 16.12 -9.42 32.32
C PHE A 337 16.24 -10.96 32.24
N PHE A 338 15.84 -11.53 31.11
CA PHE A 338 16.05 -12.93 30.76
C PHE A 338 17.05 -13.03 29.62
N THR A 339 18.33 -13.24 29.94
CA THR A 339 19.42 -13.38 28.94
C THR A 339 19.25 -14.56 28.00
N THR A 340 18.49 -15.56 28.40
CA THR A 340 18.19 -16.79 27.64
C THR A 340 16.83 -16.75 26.94
N TYR A 341 16.09 -15.65 27.02
CA TYR A 341 14.80 -15.53 26.35
C TYR A 341 15.01 -15.48 24.84
N ASP A 342 14.41 -16.47 24.19
CA ASP A 342 14.33 -16.58 22.74
C ASP A 342 12.87 -16.45 22.33
N HIS A 343 12.58 -15.43 21.52
CA HIS A 343 11.21 -15.11 21.11
C HIS A 343 10.56 -16.26 20.35
N GLU A 344 11.33 -17.02 19.55
CA GLU A 344 10.81 -18.15 18.79
C GLU A 344 10.52 -19.38 19.66
N ARG A 345 11.30 -19.59 20.71
CA ARG A 345 11.17 -20.74 21.60
C ARG A 345 10.21 -20.52 22.77
N HIS A 346 10.16 -19.28 23.27
CA HIS A 346 9.46 -18.97 24.51
C HIS A 346 8.17 -18.20 24.32
N GLN A 347 7.94 -17.64 23.12
CA GLN A 347 6.67 -16.97 22.83
C GLN A 347 5.67 -17.95 22.27
N PHE A 348 4.48 -17.91 22.84
CA PHE A 348 3.35 -18.68 22.36
C PHE A 348 2.79 -18.06 21.07
N LYS A 349 2.95 -18.77 19.93
CA LYS A 349 2.59 -18.24 18.58
C LYS A 349 1.18 -18.60 18.12
N ASP A 350 0.48 -19.48 18.87
CA ASP A 350 -0.76 -20.11 18.41
C ASP A 350 -1.97 -19.70 19.29
N SER A 351 -2.18 -18.39 19.39
CA SER A 351 -3.23 -17.82 20.26
C SER A 351 -4.64 -17.98 19.71
N TYR A 352 -4.80 -18.23 18.38
CA TYR A 352 -6.09 -18.21 17.70
C TYR A 352 -6.46 -19.57 17.12
N ILE A 353 -7.77 -19.87 17.07
CA ILE A 353 -8.32 -21.01 16.34
C ILE A 353 -8.46 -20.60 14.87
N TYR A 354 -7.40 -20.77 14.08
CA TYR A 354 -7.33 -20.32 12.70
C TYR A 354 -8.43 -20.91 11.81
N ASP A 355 -8.82 -22.16 12.01
CA ASP A 355 -9.92 -22.78 11.25
C ASP A 355 -11.26 -22.06 11.40
N GLN A 356 -11.49 -21.40 12.53
CA GLN A 356 -12.67 -20.57 12.74
C GLN A 356 -12.52 -19.20 12.06
N ILE A 357 -11.33 -18.62 12.14
CA ILE A 357 -11.04 -17.33 11.52
C ILE A 357 -11.08 -17.44 9.98
N LEU A 358 -10.55 -18.53 9.42
CA LEU A 358 -10.61 -18.81 7.99
C LEU A 358 -12.03 -19.00 7.44
N LYS A 359 -13.01 -19.31 8.28
CA LYS A 359 -14.43 -19.38 7.89
C LYS A 359 -15.10 -18.02 7.79
N LEU A 360 -14.52 -16.98 8.35
CA LEU A 360 -15.05 -15.62 8.28
C LEU A 360 -14.91 -15.06 6.88
N ASN A 361 -15.86 -14.21 6.50
CA ASN A 361 -15.83 -13.52 5.24
C ASN A 361 -15.35 -12.07 5.48
N LEU A 362 -14.41 -11.60 4.66
CA LEU A 362 -13.92 -10.22 4.69
C LEU A 362 -15.04 -9.17 4.48
N LYS A 363 -16.14 -9.58 3.85
CA LYS A 363 -17.36 -8.77 3.68
C LYS A 363 -18.10 -8.50 4.98
N ASP A 364 -17.99 -9.40 5.95
CA ASP A 364 -18.72 -9.32 7.22
C ASP A 364 -17.92 -8.46 8.20
N HIS A 365 -18.64 -7.66 9.01
CA HIS A 365 -18.00 -6.94 10.11
C HIS A 365 -17.44 -7.93 11.12
N PHE A 366 -16.14 -8.00 11.24
CA PHE A 366 -15.47 -8.88 12.16
C PHE A 366 -15.34 -8.24 13.55
N THR A 367 -15.83 -8.95 14.56
CA THR A 367 -15.62 -8.58 15.97
C THR A 367 -14.83 -9.69 16.64
N LEU A 368 -13.63 -9.36 17.15
CA LEU A 368 -12.81 -10.30 17.90
C LEU A 368 -13.50 -10.64 19.22
N THR A 369 -13.76 -11.93 19.44
CA THR A 369 -14.33 -12.44 20.68
C THR A 369 -13.48 -13.58 21.22
N ALA A 370 -13.57 -13.85 22.51
CA ALA A 370 -12.84 -14.92 23.19
C ALA A 370 -13.02 -16.33 22.57
N ARG A 371 -14.10 -16.55 21.80
CA ARG A 371 -14.36 -17.82 21.10
C ARG A 371 -13.30 -18.19 20.05
N TYR A 372 -12.54 -17.20 19.57
CA TYR A 372 -11.47 -17.43 18.59
C TYR A 372 -10.11 -17.71 19.24
N LEU A 373 -10.03 -17.63 20.58
CA LEU A 373 -8.80 -17.93 21.30
C LEU A 373 -8.70 -19.43 21.58
N ARG A 374 -7.54 -20.02 21.24
CA ARG A 374 -7.30 -21.47 21.39
C ARG A 374 -7.24 -21.92 22.84
N HIS A 375 -6.71 -21.10 23.74
CA HIS A 375 -6.41 -21.45 25.12
C HIS A 375 -7.32 -20.76 26.15
N TYR A 376 -8.46 -20.24 25.66
CA TYR A 376 -9.46 -19.65 26.54
C TYR A 376 -10.55 -20.63 26.89
N ASP A 377 -10.67 -21.01 28.17
CA ASP A 377 -11.80 -21.77 28.74
C ASP A 377 -12.63 -20.84 29.63
N LYS A 378 -13.90 -20.65 29.29
CA LYS A 378 -14.83 -19.82 30.08
C LYS A 378 -15.11 -20.35 31.49
N ARG A 379 -14.81 -21.61 31.73
CA ARG A 379 -15.07 -22.28 33.03
C ARG A 379 -13.91 -22.12 33.99
N GLU A 380 -12.74 -21.73 33.48
CA GLU A 380 -11.53 -21.56 34.28
C GLU A 380 -11.33 -20.08 34.64
N PRO A 381 -10.88 -19.77 35.84
CA PRO A 381 -10.54 -18.41 36.24
C PRO A 381 -9.28 -17.92 35.47
N LEU A 382 -9.29 -16.66 35.11
CA LEU A 382 -8.11 -16.00 34.51
C LEU A 382 -7.15 -15.60 35.63
N TYR A 383 -5.97 -16.19 35.68
CA TYR A 383 -4.90 -15.79 36.59
C TYR A 383 -3.99 -14.77 35.89
N ILE A 384 -3.87 -13.59 36.47
CA ILE A 384 -2.98 -12.56 36.03
C ILE A 384 -1.86 -12.43 37.06
N GLY A 385 -0.64 -12.87 36.70
CA GLY A 385 0.55 -12.59 37.49
C GLY A 385 1.01 -11.15 37.18
N TYR A 386 1.05 -10.29 38.18
CA TYR A 386 1.61 -8.96 38.08
C TYR A 386 2.86 -8.92 38.96
N ASP A 387 4.01 -8.74 38.30
CA ASP A 387 5.28 -8.43 38.97
C ASP A 387 5.52 -6.93 38.83
N PRO A 388 5.39 -6.14 39.90
CA PRO A 388 5.57 -4.69 39.81
C PRO A 388 7.02 -4.28 39.50
N GLY A 389 7.97 -5.21 39.44
CA GLY A 389 9.38 -4.94 39.14
C GLY A 389 9.94 -3.74 39.90
N ASN A 390 10.90 -3.90 40.74
CA ASN A 390 11.60 -2.77 41.32
C ASN A 390 12.53 -2.18 40.25
N PHE A 391 12.07 -1.14 39.56
CA PHE A 391 12.96 -0.27 38.80
C PHE A 391 13.80 0.55 39.79
N GLN A 392 15.02 0.17 39.99
CA GLN A 392 16.06 1.04 40.55
C GLN A 392 16.82 1.74 39.44
#